data_b55775a30f7eff9650e815d2da6d65a7
#
_entry.id   b55775a30f7eff9650e815d2da6d65a7
#
_cell.length_a   1.000
_cell.length_b   1.000
_cell.length_c   1.000
_cell.angle_alpha   90.00
_cell.angle_beta   90.00
_cell.angle_gamma   90.00
#
_symmetry.space_group_name_H-M   'P 1'
#
loop_
_entity.id
_entity.type
_entity.pdbx_description
1 polymer ?
#
loop_
_entity_poly.entity_id
_entity_poly.type
_entity_poly.pdbx_seq_one_letter_code
_entity_poly.pdbx_strand_id
1 'polypeptide(L)'
;MYAPQSLYDLLFMMLYGGITMAAFVAGIYLWLRRSNVIAPEVTPPRALRLLTAAFFLMAAASHVWWYVLGVYWLVDDRLVRNTLCIMLDHITLVPLVMALLLRLLQDRRRRIWPWVATQVLIIGGAVVGIANHSEYGMDLMHRCQVVISALFVTYYIYALVRYSRWLKENYADLEHKEVWQSLLFIVALFLIYEVYSTNPGDMPKEYLSQINTLIIIVFLLWRVETLQTLEVKEDTSYVPTTTNIGTLLQMHCEVPQLYLQHDLTLAQLSKAVGTNRTYLSAYFAQQGTTYNAYINRLRIEHFENLYNKAVAQSSSVTAQQLAHDCGFKSYSTFAAAFKNFKGLTVTAWMKSR
;
A
#
# COMPACT_ATOMS: atom_id res chain seq x y z
N MET A 1 29.79 9.64 -38.27
CA MET A 1 30.18 10.80 -37.47
C MET A 1 29.01 11.11 -36.56
N TYR A 2 29.10 10.83 -35.27
CA TYR A 2 28.03 11.11 -34.32
C TYR A 2 27.91 12.64 -34.18
N ALA A 3 26.69 13.17 -34.37
CA ALA A 3 26.44 14.57 -34.03
C ALA A 3 26.78 14.80 -32.56
N PRO A 4 27.36 15.93 -32.14
CA PRO A 4 27.64 16.21 -30.76
C PRO A 4 26.31 16.23 -29.99
N GLN A 5 26.15 15.25 -29.10
CA GLN A 5 24.97 15.18 -28.22
C GLN A 5 25.06 16.35 -27.23
N SER A 6 23.93 16.96 -26.93
CA SER A 6 23.89 18.00 -25.91
C SER A 6 24.19 17.39 -24.54
N LEU A 7 24.76 18.20 -23.63
CA LEU A 7 24.97 17.76 -22.24
C LEU A 7 23.66 17.26 -21.60
N TYR A 8 22.53 17.88 -21.95
CA TYR A 8 21.19 17.47 -21.48
C TYR A 8 20.82 16.04 -21.93
N ASP A 9 21.08 15.71 -23.21
CA ASP A 9 20.79 14.37 -23.73
C ASP A 9 21.65 13.32 -23.04
N LEU A 10 22.92 13.62 -22.80
CA LEU A 10 23.85 12.73 -22.13
C LEU A 10 23.41 12.47 -20.67
N LEU A 11 23.09 13.52 -19.93
CA LEU A 11 22.61 13.40 -18.55
C LEU A 11 21.28 12.63 -18.47
N PHE A 12 20.38 12.88 -19.42
CA PHE A 12 19.12 12.13 -19.51
C PHE A 12 19.38 10.65 -19.73
N MET A 13 20.23 10.27 -20.67
CA MET A 13 20.59 8.88 -20.95
C MET A 13 21.22 8.18 -19.73
N MET A 14 22.09 8.89 -19.00
CA MET A 14 22.67 8.37 -17.75
C MET A 14 21.61 8.15 -16.69
N LEU A 15 20.67 9.09 -16.50
CA LEU A 15 19.56 8.96 -15.55
C LEU A 15 18.64 7.81 -15.95
N TYR A 16 18.25 7.73 -17.21
CA TYR A 16 17.40 6.68 -17.77
C TYR A 16 18.00 5.28 -17.57
N GLY A 17 19.27 5.11 -17.95
CA GLY A 17 20.00 3.86 -17.73
C GLY A 17 20.18 3.52 -16.26
N GLY A 18 20.46 4.51 -15.42
CA GLY A 18 20.57 4.34 -13.97
C GLY A 18 19.27 3.87 -13.33
N ILE A 19 18.13 4.42 -13.73
CA ILE A 19 16.80 4.01 -13.23
C ILE A 19 16.42 2.62 -13.74
N THR A 20 16.71 2.31 -15.00
CA THR A 20 16.52 0.97 -15.56
C THR A 20 17.28 -0.08 -14.74
N MET A 21 18.57 0.19 -14.44
CA MET A 21 19.37 -0.67 -13.58
C MET A 21 18.85 -0.75 -12.15
N ALA A 22 18.41 0.38 -11.57
CA ALA A 22 17.83 0.37 -10.21
C ALA A 22 16.57 -0.50 -10.13
N ALA A 23 15.67 -0.41 -11.13
CA ALA A 23 14.49 -1.26 -11.23
C ALA A 23 14.88 -2.74 -11.37
N PHE A 24 15.83 -3.05 -12.25
CA PHE A 24 16.31 -4.42 -12.45
C PHE A 24 16.91 -5.01 -11.17
N VAL A 25 17.84 -4.30 -10.52
CA VAL A 25 18.48 -4.74 -9.28
C VAL A 25 17.46 -4.90 -8.15
N ALA A 26 16.52 -3.96 -7.99
CA ALA A 26 15.44 -4.05 -7.01
C ALA A 26 14.54 -5.28 -7.26
N GLY A 27 14.24 -5.58 -8.52
CA GLY A 27 13.48 -6.77 -8.92
C GLY A 27 14.21 -8.06 -8.55
N ILE A 28 15.48 -8.19 -8.89
CA ILE A 28 16.32 -9.34 -8.53
C ILE A 28 16.46 -9.48 -7.02
N TYR A 29 16.70 -8.37 -6.31
CA TYR A 29 16.77 -8.34 -4.85
C TYR A 29 15.51 -8.93 -4.21
N LEU A 30 14.32 -8.46 -4.58
CA LEU A 30 13.05 -8.98 -4.05
C LEU A 30 12.77 -10.42 -4.46
N TRP A 31 13.25 -10.86 -5.61
CA TRP A 31 13.10 -12.24 -6.08
C TRP A 31 13.93 -13.23 -5.26
N LEU A 32 15.20 -12.91 -5.05
CA LEU A 32 16.16 -13.83 -4.41
C LEU A 32 16.07 -13.81 -2.89
N ARG A 33 15.85 -12.64 -2.30
CA ARG A 33 15.88 -12.47 -0.84
C ARG A 33 14.54 -12.80 -0.21
N ARG A 34 14.56 -13.54 0.90
CA ARG A 34 13.34 -13.96 1.63
C ARG A 34 13.06 -13.16 2.90
N SER A 35 14.09 -12.56 3.51
CA SER A 35 13.98 -11.74 4.73
C SER A 35 14.00 -10.25 4.41
N ASN A 36 13.33 -9.45 5.22
CA ASN A 36 13.38 -8.00 5.14
C ASN A 36 14.69 -7.45 5.71
N VAL A 37 15.15 -6.30 5.20
CA VAL A 37 16.30 -5.55 5.72
C VAL A 37 15.82 -4.38 6.57
N ILE A 38 14.78 -3.69 6.09
CA ILE A 38 14.29 -2.47 6.74
C ILE A 38 13.50 -2.80 8.02
N ALA A 39 12.69 -3.84 7.99
CA ALA A 39 11.92 -4.32 9.14
C ALA A 39 12.09 -5.85 9.29
N PRO A 40 13.20 -6.34 9.88
CA PRO A 40 13.50 -7.77 9.98
C PRO A 40 12.47 -8.57 10.79
N GLU A 41 11.78 -7.91 11.72
CA GLU A 41 10.72 -8.47 12.57
C GLU A 41 9.40 -8.69 11.83
N VAL A 42 9.24 -8.08 10.63
CA VAL A 42 8.03 -8.16 9.83
C VAL A 42 8.17 -9.23 8.76
N THR A 43 7.19 -10.12 8.68
CA THR A 43 7.13 -11.14 7.61
C THR A 43 6.28 -10.60 6.45
N PRO A 44 6.89 -10.33 5.28
CA PRO A 44 6.17 -9.79 4.15
C PRO A 44 5.29 -10.85 3.48
N PRO A 45 4.15 -10.45 2.86
CA PRO A 45 3.36 -11.34 2.04
C PRO A 45 4.16 -11.83 0.82
N ARG A 46 4.48 -13.13 0.77
CA ARG A 46 5.32 -13.71 -0.29
C ARG A 46 4.78 -13.40 -1.70
N ALA A 47 3.47 -13.49 -1.89
CA ALA A 47 2.84 -13.19 -3.18
C ALA A 47 3.01 -11.71 -3.59
N LEU A 48 2.90 -10.79 -2.63
CA LEU A 48 3.11 -9.36 -2.88
C LEU A 48 4.57 -9.08 -3.26
N ARG A 49 5.51 -9.69 -2.54
CA ARG A 49 6.95 -9.55 -2.81
C ARG A 49 7.32 -10.01 -4.22
N LEU A 50 6.85 -11.19 -4.63
CA LEU A 50 7.08 -11.72 -5.98
C LEU A 50 6.42 -10.87 -7.05
N LEU A 51 5.22 -10.35 -6.78
CA LEU A 51 4.50 -9.48 -7.71
C LEU A 51 5.22 -8.12 -7.89
N THR A 52 5.76 -7.58 -6.81
CA THR A 52 6.57 -6.34 -6.87
C THR A 52 7.89 -6.58 -7.60
N ALA A 53 8.52 -7.74 -7.38
CA ALA A 53 9.71 -8.14 -8.15
C ALA A 53 9.41 -8.21 -9.65
N ALA A 54 8.31 -8.85 -10.03
CA ALA A 54 7.86 -8.93 -11.43
C ALA A 54 7.55 -7.53 -12.00
N PHE A 55 6.92 -6.65 -11.22
CA PHE A 55 6.68 -5.26 -11.62
C PHE A 55 7.99 -4.51 -11.91
N PHE A 56 8.99 -4.61 -11.03
CA PHE A 56 10.28 -3.93 -11.23
C PHE A 56 11.05 -4.47 -12.44
N LEU A 57 11.07 -5.80 -12.63
CA LEU A 57 11.70 -6.42 -13.79
C LEU A 57 10.97 -6.01 -15.09
N MET A 58 9.66 -5.93 -15.05
CA MET A 58 8.88 -5.50 -16.21
C MET A 58 9.00 -4.00 -16.47
N ALA A 59 9.12 -3.16 -15.44
CA ALA A 59 9.42 -1.74 -15.59
C ALA A 59 10.80 -1.52 -16.23
N ALA A 60 11.82 -2.30 -15.83
CA ALA A 60 13.11 -2.28 -16.49
C ALA A 60 13.03 -2.71 -17.96
N ALA A 61 12.26 -3.77 -18.26
CA ALA A 61 12.01 -4.21 -19.64
C ALA A 61 11.26 -3.13 -20.44
N SER A 62 10.26 -2.46 -19.85
CA SER A 62 9.56 -1.33 -20.46
C SER A 62 10.52 -0.22 -20.88
N HIS A 63 11.43 0.19 -20.00
CA HIS A 63 12.48 1.15 -20.36
C HIS A 63 13.32 0.67 -21.54
N VAL A 64 13.67 -0.62 -21.60
CA VAL A 64 14.45 -1.16 -22.71
C VAL A 64 13.69 -1.09 -24.03
N TRP A 65 12.42 -1.53 -24.11
CA TRP A 65 11.72 -1.47 -25.40
C TRP A 65 11.33 -0.04 -25.81
N TRP A 66 11.00 0.86 -24.88
CA TRP A 66 10.82 2.27 -25.21
C TRP A 66 12.07 2.88 -25.81
N TYR A 67 13.25 2.53 -25.28
CA TYR A 67 14.53 2.99 -25.83
C TYR A 67 14.84 2.34 -27.19
N VAL A 68 14.77 1.02 -27.28
CA VAL A 68 15.13 0.26 -28.49
C VAL A 68 14.18 0.56 -29.64
N LEU A 69 12.87 0.53 -29.42
CA LEU A 69 11.88 0.87 -30.42
C LEU A 69 11.85 2.37 -30.70
N GLY A 70 12.16 3.20 -29.69
CA GLY A 70 12.19 4.65 -29.79
C GLY A 70 13.36 5.20 -30.61
N VAL A 71 14.54 4.59 -30.51
CA VAL A 71 15.80 5.15 -31.03
C VAL A 71 16.31 4.40 -32.26
N TYR A 72 16.15 3.08 -32.33
CA TYR A 72 16.96 2.27 -33.23
C TYR A 72 16.23 1.45 -34.27
N TRP A 73 14.93 1.14 -34.14
CA TRP A 73 14.41 0.03 -34.95
C TRP A 73 12.98 0.14 -35.46
N LEU A 74 12.80 -0.34 -36.65
CA LEU A 74 11.66 -0.94 -37.36
C LEU A 74 10.71 -0.02 -38.09
N VAL A 75 10.43 1.20 -37.67
CA VAL A 75 9.47 2.06 -38.39
C VAL A 75 9.85 3.52 -38.23
N ASP A 76 10.05 4.24 -39.33
CA ASP A 76 10.20 5.70 -39.33
C ASP A 76 8.92 6.42 -38.82
N ASP A 77 7.84 5.68 -38.72
CA ASP A 77 6.56 6.17 -38.24
C ASP A 77 6.51 6.22 -36.71
N ARG A 78 6.61 7.42 -36.19
CA ARG A 78 6.52 7.72 -34.76
C ARG A 78 5.22 7.21 -34.13
N LEU A 79 4.10 7.27 -34.87
CA LEU A 79 2.77 6.85 -34.41
C LEU A 79 2.74 5.34 -34.14
N VAL A 80 3.16 4.54 -35.10
CA VAL A 80 3.20 3.07 -34.96
C VAL A 80 4.13 2.66 -33.84
N ARG A 81 5.30 3.27 -33.73
CA ARG A 81 6.29 2.99 -32.70
C ARG A 81 5.75 3.23 -31.28
N ASN A 82 5.20 4.41 -31.02
CA ASN A 82 4.66 4.76 -29.72
C ASN A 82 3.48 3.85 -29.36
N THR A 83 2.61 3.55 -30.33
CA THR A 83 1.47 2.64 -30.13
C THR A 83 1.92 1.23 -29.76
N LEU A 84 2.98 0.72 -30.39
CA LEU A 84 3.56 -0.58 -30.04
C LEU A 84 4.10 -0.60 -28.59
N CYS A 85 4.83 0.44 -28.18
CA CYS A 85 5.32 0.53 -26.81
C CYS A 85 4.19 0.58 -25.79
N ILE A 86 3.17 1.41 -26.03
CA ILE A 86 1.97 1.49 -25.19
C ILE A 86 1.26 0.13 -25.13
N MET A 87 1.10 -0.55 -26.25
CA MET A 87 0.48 -1.87 -26.30
C MET A 87 1.26 -2.92 -25.49
N LEU A 88 2.59 -2.91 -25.56
CA LEU A 88 3.44 -3.78 -24.74
C LEU A 88 3.25 -3.50 -23.26
N ASP A 89 3.20 -2.24 -22.84
CA ASP A 89 2.94 -1.86 -21.45
C ASP A 89 1.54 -2.29 -20.98
N HIS A 90 0.52 -2.20 -21.83
CA HIS A 90 -0.83 -2.65 -21.52
C HIS A 90 -0.98 -4.17 -21.43
N ILE A 91 -0.15 -4.92 -22.14
CA ILE A 91 -0.13 -6.39 -22.04
C ILE A 91 0.62 -6.83 -20.77
N THR A 92 1.63 -6.09 -20.33
CA THR A 92 2.58 -6.54 -19.31
C THR A 92 2.52 -5.71 -18.03
N LEU A 93 2.90 -4.44 -18.07
CA LEU A 93 3.10 -3.59 -16.92
C LEU A 93 1.78 -3.21 -16.24
N VAL A 94 0.77 -2.79 -17.00
CA VAL A 94 -0.52 -2.35 -16.45
C VAL A 94 -1.25 -3.45 -15.68
N PRO A 95 -1.36 -4.70 -16.15
CA PRO A 95 -1.91 -5.80 -15.36
C PRO A 95 -1.15 -6.06 -14.06
N LEU A 96 0.18 -5.94 -14.06
CA LEU A 96 0.99 -6.09 -12.86
C LEU A 96 0.72 -4.98 -11.83
N VAL A 97 0.57 -3.73 -12.28
CA VAL A 97 0.18 -2.60 -11.42
C VAL A 97 -1.18 -2.85 -10.77
N MET A 98 -2.17 -3.23 -11.56
CA MET A 98 -3.51 -3.54 -11.06
C MET A 98 -3.49 -4.69 -10.06
N ALA A 99 -2.73 -5.75 -10.38
CA ALA A 99 -2.53 -6.88 -9.48
C ALA A 99 -1.86 -6.48 -8.17
N LEU A 100 -0.79 -5.67 -8.24
CA LEU A 100 -0.04 -5.19 -7.10
C LEU A 100 -0.94 -4.38 -6.16
N LEU A 101 -1.67 -3.39 -6.68
CA LEU A 101 -2.59 -2.57 -5.91
C LEU A 101 -3.66 -3.39 -5.21
N LEU A 102 -4.29 -4.33 -5.91
CA LEU A 102 -5.31 -5.19 -5.30
C LEU A 102 -4.74 -6.16 -4.26
N ARG A 103 -3.48 -6.59 -4.40
CA ARG A 103 -2.80 -7.47 -3.43
C ARG A 103 -2.30 -6.75 -2.20
N LEU A 104 -2.09 -5.44 -2.24
CA LEU A 104 -1.81 -4.63 -1.06
C LEU A 104 -2.96 -4.70 -0.04
N LEU A 105 -4.20 -4.89 -0.51
CA LEU A 105 -5.41 -5.00 0.32
C LEU A 105 -5.60 -6.46 0.73
N GLN A 106 -5.19 -6.81 1.96
CA GLN A 106 -5.09 -8.19 2.45
C GLN A 106 -6.38 -8.73 3.11
N ASP A 107 -7.46 -7.93 3.22
CA ASP A 107 -8.72 -8.33 3.88
C ASP A 107 -9.43 -9.49 3.18
N ARG A 108 -9.31 -9.58 1.86
CA ARG A 108 -9.92 -10.63 1.03
C ARG A 108 -9.20 -10.78 -0.30
N ARG A 109 -9.35 -11.96 -0.92
CA ARG A 109 -8.84 -12.19 -2.28
C ARG A 109 -9.74 -11.51 -3.30
N ARG A 110 -9.20 -10.53 -4.04
CA ARG A 110 -9.89 -9.83 -5.13
C ARG A 110 -9.54 -10.48 -6.46
N ARG A 111 -10.54 -10.62 -7.34
CA ARG A 111 -10.33 -11.13 -8.71
C ARG A 111 -9.70 -10.04 -9.56
N ILE A 112 -8.59 -10.35 -10.21
CA ILE A 112 -7.84 -9.43 -11.07
C ILE A 112 -8.33 -9.53 -12.52
N TRP A 113 -8.79 -10.72 -12.93
CA TRP A 113 -9.11 -11.01 -14.33
C TRP A 113 -10.10 -10.02 -14.97
N PRO A 114 -11.13 -9.47 -14.31
CA PRO A 114 -12.02 -8.51 -14.98
C PRO A 114 -11.27 -7.25 -15.43
N TRP A 115 -10.29 -6.81 -14.65
CA TRP A 115 -9.46 -5.65 -14.97
C TRP A 115 -8.44 -5.93 -16.07
N VAL A 116 -7.88 -7.14 -16.10
CA VAL A 116 -7.01 -7.60 -17.19
C VAL A 116 -7.80 -7.71 -18.49
N ALA A 117 -9.03 -8.21 -18.44
CA ALA A 117 -9.90 -8.32 -19.61
C ALA A 117 -10.22 -6.95 -20.25
N THR A 118 -10.30 -5.87 -19.46
CA THR A 118 -10.52 -4.53 -20.02
C THR A 118 -9.37 -4.06 -20.93
N GLN A 119 -8.16 -4.60 -20.76
CA GLN A 119 -7.01 -4.25 -21.60
C GLN A 119 -7.21 -4.69 -23.07
N VAL A 120 -8.05 -5.69 -23.32
CA VAL A 120 -8.37 -6.14 -24.68
C VAL A 120 -8.97 -5.00 -25.52
N LEU A 121 -9.77 -4.11 -24.90
CA LEU A 121 -10.35 -2.95 -25.60
C LEU A 121 -9.26 -1.95 -26.01
N ILE A 122 -8.27 -1.73 -25.16
CA ILE A 122 -7.16 -0.81 -25.44
C ILE A 122 -6.26 -1.40 -26.52
N ILE A 123 -5.92 -2.68 -26.41
CA ILE A 123 -5.12 -3.40 -27.40
C ILE A 123 -5.85 -3.43 -28.76
N GLY A 124 -7.17 -3.68 -28.76
CA GLY A 124 -7.99 -3.64 -29.97
C GLY A 124 -7.97 -2.27 -30.65
N GLY A 125 -8.10 -1.19 -29.87
CA GLY A 125 -7.99 0.18 -30.39
C GLY A 125 -6.59 0.47 -30.98
N ALA A 126 -5.53 0.01 -30.29
CA ALA A 126 -4.16 0.13 -30.78
C ALA A 126 -3.95 -0.60 -32.13
N VAL A 127 -4.42 -1.85 -32.23
CA VAL A 127 -4.32 -2.65 -33.47
C VAL A 127 -5.07 -1.96 -34.62
N VAL A 128 -6.28 -1.44 -34.37
CA VAL A 128 -7.04 -0.70 -35.38
C VAL A 128 -6.31 0.59 -35.78
N GLY A 129 -5.74 1.31 -34.83
CA GLY A 129 -4.95 2.52 -35.08
C GLY A 129 -3.73 2.25 -35.99
N ILE A 130 -2.99 1.17 -35.72
CA ILE A 130 -1.83 0.78 -36.49
C ILE A 130 -2.26 0.30 -37.92
N ALA A 131 -3.26 -0.59 -37.99
CA ALA A 131 -3.69 -1.19 -39.27
C ALA A 131 -4.23 -0.17 -40.26
N ASN A 132 -4.88 0.87 -39.78
CA ASN A 132 -5.51 1.89 -40.62
C ASN A 132 -4.66 3.18 -40.75
N HIS A 133 -3.49 3.27 -40.13
CA HIS A 133 -2.72 4.50 -39.97
C HIS A 133 -3.60 5.69 -39.52
N SER A 134 -4.55 5.40 -38.61
CA SER A 134 -5.63 6.31 -38.24
C SER A 134 -5.40 6.89 -36.86
N GLU A 135 -5.35 8.21 -36.77
CA GLU A 135 -5.36 8.95 -35.50
C GLU A 135 -6.64 8.66 -34.69
N TYR A 136 -7.74 8.30 -35.34
CA TYR A 136 -8.98 7.95 -34.68
C TYR A 136 -8.87 6.69 -33.81
N GLY A 137 -8.14 5.65 -34.26
CA GLY A 137 -7.90 4.46 -33.45
C GLY A 137 -7.08 4.74 -32.20
N MET A 138 -6.09 5.65 -32.31
CA MET A 138 -5.29 6.11 -31.18
C MET A 138 -6.11 6.93 -30.17
N ASP A 139 -6.92 7.85 -30.64
CA ASP A 139 -7.81 8.65 -29.81
C ASP A 139 -8.83 7.78 -29.07
N LEU A 140 -9.39 6.77 -29.76
CA LEU A 140 -10.26 5.78 -29.14
C LEU A 140 -9.55 4.97 -28.05
N MET A 141 -8.33 4.49 -28.32
CA MET A 141 -7.50 3.80 -27.34
C MET A 141 -7.28 4.66 -26.09
N HIS A 142 -6.89 5.92 -26.30
CA HIS A 142 -6.64 6.87 -25.21
C HIS A 142 -7.90 7.13 -24.36
N ARG A 143 -9.04 7.36 -24.99
CA ARG A 143 -10.34 7.54 -24.29
C ARG A 143 -10.72 6.30 -23.49
N CYS A 144 -10.59 5.11 -24.06
CA CYS A 144 -10.85 3.86 -23.37
C CYS A 144 -9.93 3.72 -22.14
N GLN A 145 -8.65 4.04 -22.28
CA GLN A 145 -7.70 3.98 -21.18
C GLN A 145 -8.07 4.94 -20.06
N VAL A 146 -8.39 6.20 -20.33
CA VAL A 146 -8.81 7.17 -19.32
C VAL A 146 -10.04 6.67 -18.56
N VAL A 147 -11.05 6.18 -19.26
CA VAL A 147 -12.27 5.64 -18.64
C VAL A 147 -11.97 4.41 -17.76
N ILE A 148 -11.22 3.43 -18.28
CA ILE A 148 -10.87 2.21 -17.55
C ILE A 148 -10.03 2.55 -16.31
N SER A 149 -9.07 3.47 -16.44
CA SER A 149 -8.22 3.92 -15.32
C SER A 149 -9.06 4.61 -14.25
N ALA A 150 -9.97 5.50 -14.63
CA ALA A 150 -10.89 6.18 -13.71
C ALA A 150 -11.79 5.18 -12.96
N LEU A 151 -12.35 4.19 -13.65
CA LEU A 151 -13.16 3.13 -13.04
C LEU A 151 -12.33 2.28 -12.07
N PHE A 152 -11.11 1.90 -12.45
CA PHE A 152 -10.23 1.12 -11.58
C PHE A 152 -9.84 1.91 -10.33
N VAL A 153 -9.46 3.17 -10.46
CA VAL A 153 -9.08 4.03 -9.32
C VAL A 153 -10.26 4.24 -8.39
N THR A 154 -11.45 4.50 -8.91
CA THR A 154 -12.67 4.64 -8.10
C THR A 154 -12.96 3.35 -7.31
N TYR A 155 -12.88 2.20 -7.98
CA TYR A 155 -13.02 0.91 -7.32
C TYR A 155 -11.94 0.69 -6.26
N TYR A 156 -10.68 1.05 -6.55
CA TYR A 156 -9.56 0.89 -5.61
C TYR A 156 -9.73 1.77 -4.37
N ILE A 157 -10.13 3.03 -4.52
CA ILE A 157 -10.42 3.93 -3.40
C ILE A 157 -11.54 3.36 -2.52
N TYR A 158 -12.64 2.90 -3.13
CA TYR A 158 -13.71 2.23 -2.40
C TYR A 158 -13.19 0.99 -1.63
N ALA A 159 -12.39 0.17 -2.28
CA ALA A 159 -11.80 -1.03 -1.67
C ALA A 159 -10.83 -0.69 -0.53
N LEU A 160 -10.05 0.39 -0.67
CA LEU A 160 -9.12 0.89 0.34
C LEU A 160 -9.84 1.41 1.59
N VAL A 161 -10.93 2.16 1.42
CA VAL A 161 -11.76 2.64 2.54
C VAL A 161 -12.35 1.45 3.32
N ARG A 162 -12.85 0.43 2.61
CA ARG A 162 -13.32 -0.82 3.25
C ARG A 162 -12.21 -1.55 3.98
N TYR A 163 -11.03 -1.66 3.38
CA TYR A 163 -9.86 -2.27 3.99
C TYR A 163 -9.42 -1.54 5.26
N SER A 164 -9.36 -0.21 5.23
CA SER A 164 -9.02 0.60 6.40
C SER A 164 -10.01 0.41 7.55
N ARG A 165 -11.31 0.32 7.25
CA ARG A 165 -12.34 0.02 8.25
C ARG A 165 -12.15 -1.38 8.82
N TRP A 166 -11.96 -2.38 7.96
CA TRP A 166 -11.71 -3.76 8.38
C TRP A 166 -10.47 -3.88 9.26
N LEU A 167 -9.39 -3.15 8.98
CA LEU A 167 -8.20 -3.12 9.84
C LEU A 167 -8.54 -2.63 11.25
N LYS A 168 -9.28 -1.53 11.38
CA LYS A 168 -9.70 -0.97 12.67
C LYS A 168 -10.65 -1.89 13.45
N GLU A 169 -11.39 -2.72 12.74
CA GLU A 169 -12.29 -3.72 13.34
C GLU A 169 -11.55 -4.99 13.79
N ASN A 170 -10.34 -5.27 13.28
CA ASN A 170 -9.66 -6.55 13.54
C ASN A 170 -8.33 -6.43 14.27
N TYR A 171 -7.69 -5.26 14.28
CA TYR A 171 -6.37 -5.07 14.86
C TYR A 171 -6.33 -3.87 15.80
N ALA A 172 -5.71 -4.05 16.98
CA ALA A 172 -5.47 -2.97 17.93
C ALA A 172 -4.31 -2.06 17.47
N ASP A 173 -3.29 -2.66 16.85
CA ASP A 173 -2.16 -1.96 16.27
C ASP A 173 -2.25 -2.01 14.73
N LEU A 174 -2.15 -0.84 14.08
CA LEU A 174 -2.24 -0.68 12.64
C LEU A 174 -0.88 -0.45 11.98
N GLU A 175 0.19 -0.32 12.77
CA GLU A 175 1.55 -0.18 12.24
C GLU A 175 1.90 -1.36 11.34
N HIS A 176 2.57 -1.10 10.21
CA HIS A 176 2.91 -2.07 9.16
C HIS A 176 1.72 -2.76 8.46
N LYS A 177 0.47 -2.35 8.72
CA LYS A 177 -0.75 -2.94 8.14
C LYS A 177 -1.50 -2.01 7.20
N GLU A 178 -1.44 -0.69 7.46
CA GLU A 178 -2.11 0.33 6.63
C GLU A 178 -1.42 0.47 5.27
N VAL A 179 -2.22 0.68 4.23
CA VAL A 179 -1.75 0.83 2.83
C VAL A 179 -2.30 2.08 2.14
N TRP A 180 -2.75 3.09 2.90
CA TRP A 180 -3.27 4.35 2.34
C TRP A 180 -2.23 5.08 1.47
N GLN A 181 -0.93 4.88 1.76
CA GLN A 181 0.18 5.41 0.97
C GLN A 181 0.16 4.94 -0.49
N SER A 182 -0.53 3.83 -0.79
CA SER A 182 -0.72 3.37 -2.17
C SER A 182 -1.47 4.38 -3.07
N LEU A 183 -2.21 5.32 -2.47
CA LEU A 183 -2.80 6.45 -3.22
C LEU A 183 -1.72 7.36 -3.79
N LEU A 184 -0.63 7.60 -3.07
CA LEU A 184 0.51 8.37 -3.58
C LEU A 184 1.17 7.67 -4.77
N PHE A 185 1.26 6.33 -4.70
CA PHE A 185 1.75 5.52 -5.82
C PHE A 185 0.87 5.68 -7.07
N ILE A 186 -0.46 5.67 -6.92
CA ILE A 186 -1.40 5.91 -8.03
C ILE A 186 -1.18 7.31 -8.61
N VAL A 187 -1.06 8.34 -7.78
CA VAL A 187 -0.81 9.71 -8.25
C VAL A 187 0.49 9.78 -9.04
N ALA A 188 1.57 9.17 -8.55
CA ALA A 188 2.85 9.12 -9.25
C ALA A 188 2.73 8.41 -10.62
N LEU A 189 1.99 7.30 -10.70
CA LEU A 189 1.73 6.62 -11.98
C LEU A 189 0.95 7.49 -12.97
N PHE A 190 -0.05 8.24 -12.49
CA PHE A 190 -0.78 9.17 -13.35
C PHE A 190 0.10 10.29 -13.91
N LEU A 191 1.00 10.85 -13.09
CA LEU A 191 1.94 11.87 -13.55
C LEU A 191 2.89 11.35 -14.63
N ILE A 192 3.37 10.11 -14.51
CA ILE A 192 4.18 9.48 -15.55
C ILE A 192 3.36 9.30 -16.84
N TYR A 193 2.13 8.78 -16.69
CA TYR A 193 1.25 8.56 -17.83
C TYR A 193 0.94 9.86 -18.59
N GLU A 194 0.68 10.97 -17.91
CA GLU A 194 0.41 12.26 -18.52
C GLU A 194 1.59 12.72 -19.40
N VAL A 195 2.82 12.54 -18.94
CA VAL A 195 4.01 12.89 -19.71
C VAL A 195 4.05 12.14 -21.06
N TYR A 196 3.83 10.82 -21.02
CA TYR A 196 3.89 10.00 -22.23
C TYR A 196 2.69 10.19 -23.18
N SER A 197 1.54 10.59 -22.67
CA SER A 197 0.32 10.74 -23.47
C SER A 197 0.18 12.11 -24.13
N THR A 198 0.69 13.18 -23.49
CA THR A 198 0.41 14.55 -23.92
C THR A 198 1.52 15.18 -24.74
N ASN A 199 2.77 14.88 -24.46
CA ASN A 199 3.89 15.54 -25.16
C ASN A 199 5.21 14.74 -25.06
N PRO A 200 5.32 13.61 -25.80
CA PRO A 200 6.56 12.85 -25.83
C PRO A 200 7.65 13.68 -26.54
N GLY A 201 8.77 13.87 -25.86
CA GLY A 201 9.93 14.63 -26.34
C GLY A 201 10.11 16.01 -25.73
N ASP A 202 9.28 16.40 -24.76
CA ASP A 202 9.55 17.56 -23.90
C ASP A 202 10.53 17.16 -22.79
N MET A 203 11.81 17.51 -22.96
CA MET A 203 12.90 17.08 -22.07
C MET A 203 12.64 17.34 -20.57
N PRO A 204 12.14 18.49 -20.11
CA PRO A 204 11.78 18.68 -18.69
C PRO A 204 10.78 17.68 -18.17
N LYS A 205 9.76 17.33 -18.96
CA LYS A 205 8.75 16.34 -18.59
C LYS A 205 9.31 14.92 -18.55
N GLU A 206 10.20 14.60 -19.51
CA GLU A 206 10.92 13.33 -19.54
C GLU A 206 11.79 13.14 -18.29
N TYR A 207 12.55 14.16 -17.87
CA TYR A 207 13.30 14.14 -16.61
C TYR A 207 12.39 13.94 -15.40
N LEU A 208 11.27 14.66 -15.34
CA LEU A 208 10.29 14.54 -14.25
C LEU A 208 9.71 13.13 -14.18
N SER A 209 9.41 12.51 -15.33
CA SER A 209 8.95 11.13 -15.42
C SER A 209 9.98 10.16 -14.84
N GLN A 210 11.25 10.33 -15.16
CA GLN A 210 12.34 9.49 -14.64
C GLN A 210 12.49 9.63 -13.12
N ILE A 211 12.48 10.84 -12.60
CA ILE A 211 12.50 11.09 -11.14
C ILE A 211 11.32 10.44 -10.46
N ASN A 212 10.14 10.55 -11.04
CA ASN A 212 8.92 9.94 -10.52
C ASN A 212 9.00 8.41 -10.49
N THR A 213 9.59 7.81 -11.52
CA THR A 213 9.85 6.36 -11.57
C THR A 213 10.81 5.93 -10.44
N LEU A 214 11.85 6.70 -10.18
CA LEU A 214 12.76 6.43 -9.06
C LEU A 214 12.03 6.49 -7.70
N ILE A 215 11.16 7.49 -7.51
CA ILE A 215 10.33 7.61 -6.31
C ILE A 215 9.44 6.38 -6.14
N ILE A 216 8.84 5.89 -7.22
CA ILE A 216 8.02 4.66 -7.20
C ILE A 216 8.83 3.45 -6.78
N ILE A 217 10.04 3.27 -7.35
CA ILE A 217 10.92 2.14 -7.01
C ILE A 217 11.26 2.16 -5.51
N VAL A 218 11.73 3.30 -4.99
CA VAL A 218 12.11 3.46 -3.59
C VAL A 218 10.90 3.25 -2.68
N PHE A 219 9.76 3.85 -3.01
CA PHE A 219 8.54 3.73 -2.22
C PHE A 219 8.00 2.30 -2.15
N LEU A 220 7.91 1.60 -3.29
CA LEU A 220 7.42 0.23 -3.31
C LEU A 220 8.37 -0.74 -2.63
N LEU A 221 9.69 -0.54 -2.80
CA LEU A 221 10.70 -1.35 -2.11
C LEU A 221 10.56 -1.19 -0.59
N TRP A 222 10.51 0.05 -0.11
CA TRP A 222 10.26 0.33 1.31
C TRP A 222 8.95 -0.27 1.80
N ARG A 223 7.87 -0.13 1.01
CA ARG A 223 6.55 -0.60 1.41
C ARG A 223 6.47 -2.13 1.52
N VAL A 224 7.06 -2.86 0.58
CA VAL A 224 7.11 -4.32 0.62
C VAL A 224 7.96 -4.82 1.78
N GLU A 225 9.03 -4.10 2.13
CA GLU A 225 9.91 -4.41 3.25
C GLU A 225 9.30 -4.11 4.64
N THR A 226 8.24 -3.29 4.69
CA THR A 226 7.59 -2.87 5.96
C THR A 226 6.17 -3.42 6.14
N LEU A 227 5.57 -4.05 5.13
CA LEU A 227 4.19 -4.54 5.20
C LEU A 227 4.11 -5.92 5.85
N GLN A 228 3.36 -6.03 6.93
CA GLN A 228 3.12 -7.29 7.63
C GLN A 228 2.11 -8.17 6.89
N THR A 229 2.34 -9.49 6.88
CA THR A 229 1.34 -10.47 6.44
C THR A 229 0.20 -10.55 7.44
N LEU A 230 -1.03 -10.39 6.97
CA LEU A 230 -2.22 -10.50 7.78
C LEU A 230 -2.85 -11.89 7.60
N GLU A 231 -3.11 -12.57 8.73
CA GLU A 231 -3.83 -13.84 8.71
C GLU A 231 -5.34 -13.57 8.69
N VAL A 232 -5.97 -13.84 7.56
CA VAL A 232 -7.43 -13.90 7.45
C VAL A 232 -7.84 -15.33 7.83
N LYS A 233 -8.02 -15.61 9.15
CA LYS A 233 -8.63 -16.87 9.60
C LYS A 233 -10.14 -16.76 9.47
N GLU A 234 -10.74 -17.71 8.75
CA GLU A 234 -12.19 -17.91 8.77
C GLU A 234 -12.58 -18.51 10.12
N ASP A 235 -13.51 -17.87 10.83
CA ASP A 235 -14.03 -18.40 12.08
C ASP A 235 -14.93 -19.60 11.82
N THR A 236 -14.52 -20.76 12.31
CA THR A 236 -15.41 -21.89 12.50
C THR A 236 -16.46 -21.53 13.57
N SER A 237 -17.71 -21.64 13.20
CA SER A 237 -18.90 -21.25 13.93
C SER A 237 -18.92 -21.76 15.38
N TYR A 238 -18.85 -20.82 16.33
CA TYR A 238 -19.30 -21.00 17.69
C TYR A 238 -20.55 -20.13 17.91
N VAL A 239 -21.64 -20.72 18.35
CA VAL A 239 -22.88 -20.01 18.71
C VAL A 239 -22.81 -19.65 20.19
N PRO A 240 -22.72 -18.37 20.58
CA PRO A 240 -22.68 -18.01 21.98
C PRO A 240 -24.08 -18.20 22.62
N THR A 241 -24.07 -18.80 23.78
CA THR A 241 -25.18 -18.71 24.76
C THR A 241 -25.38 -17.24 25.14
N THR A 242 -26.59 -16.87 25.48
CA THR A 242 -27.12 -15.50 25.76
C THR A 242 -26.38 -14.69 26.86
N THR A 243 -25.09 -14.77 27.00
CA THR A 243 -24.29 -14.08 28.02
C THR A 243 -23.97 -12.68 27.56
N ASN A 244 -24.07 -11.70 28.46
CA ASN A 244 -23.74 -10.28 28.17
C ASN A 244 -22.26 -10.16 27.78
N ILE A 245 -21.99 -9.78 26.51
CA ILE A 245 -20.63 -9.62 25.97
C ILE A 245 -19.81 -8.60 26.80
N GLY A 246 -20.44 -7.56 27.32
CA GLY A 246 -19.77 -6.58 28.15
C GLY A 246 -19.17 -7.20 29.42
N THR A 247 -19.93 -8.06 30.11
CA THR A 247 -19.43 -8.79 31.29
C THR A 247 -18.29 -9.73 30.93
N LEU A 248 -18.41 -10.44 29.79
CA LEU A 248 -17.34 -11.33 29.32
C LEU A 248 -16.06 -10.56 28.96
N LEU A 249 -16.17 -9.39 28.35
CA LEU A 249 -15.02 -8.50 28.09
C LEU A 249 -14.36 -8.06 29.39
N GLN A 250 -15.14 -7.67 30.39
CA GLN A 250 -14.60 -7.30 31.68
C GLN A 250 -13.84 -8.47 32.34
N MET A 251 -14.44 -9.67 32.35
CA MET A 251 -13.84 -10.86 32.99
C MET A 251 -12.61 -11.40 32.25
N HIS A 252 -12.61 -11.37 30.91
CA HIS A 252 -11.57 -12.02 30.10
C HIS A 252 -10.61 -11.08 29.39
N CYS A 253 -10.88 -9.78 29.38
CA CYS A 253 -9.99 -8.77 28.76
C CYS A 253 -9.51 -7.72 29.76
N GLU A 254 -10.45 -7.08 30.49
CA GLU A 254 -10.10 -5.93 31.36
C GLU A 254 -9.44 -6.39 32.65
N VAL A 255 -10.05 -7.31 33.40
CA VAL A 255 -9.51 -7.79 34.69
C VAL A 255 -8.15 -8.49 34.51
N PRO A 256 -7.97 -9.47 33.59
CA PRO A 256 -6.66 -10.08 33.37
C PRO A 256 -5.70 -9.21 32.55
N GLN A 257 -6.10 -8.00 32.16
CA GLN A 257 -5.30 -7.04 31.40
C GLN A 257 -4.80 -7.60 30.05
N LEU A 258 -5.62 -8.43 29.41
CA LEU A 258 -5.28 -9.02 28.10
C LEU A 258 -4.94 -7.96 27.02
N TYR A 259 -5.51 -6.76 27.16
CA TYR A 259 -5.27 -5.61 26.26
C TYR A 259 -3.80 -5.14 26.26
N LEU A 260 -2.97 -5.53 27.23
CA LEU A 260 -1.54 -5.22 27.27
C LEU A 260 -0.72 -6.06 26.29
N GLN A 261 -1.28 -7.15 25.74
CA GLN A 261 -0.63 -7.94 24.72
C GLN A 261 -0.45 -7.10 23.43
N HIS A 262 0.80 -6.92 22.96
CA HIS A 262 1.14 -6.03 21.83
C HIS A 262 0.40 -6.32 20.54
N ASP A 263 0.30 -7.57 20.12
CA ASP A 263 -0.33 -7.98 18.84
C ASP A 263 -1.75 -8.54 19.01
N LEU A 264 -2.46 -8.12 20.05
CA LEU A 264 -3.81 -8.60 20.28
C LEU A 264 -4.72 -8.30 19.07
N THR A 265 -5.35 -9.35 18.55
CA THR A 265 -6.30 -9.27 17.43
C THR A 265 -7.73 -9.53 17.91
N LEU A 266 -8.72 -9.07 17.15
CA LEU A 266 -10.13 -9.38 17.42
C LEU A 266 -10.38 -10.90 17.49
N ALA A 267 -9.68 -11.68 16.66
CA ALA A 267 -9.78 -13.14 16.66
C ALA A 267 -9.25 -13.77 17.97
N GLN A 268 -8.15 -13.26 18.50
CA GLN A 268 -7.63 -13.71 19.81
C GLN A 268 -8.55 -13.30 20.96
N LEU A 269 -9.03 -12.05 20.92
CA LEU A 269 -9.98 -11.57 21.92
C LEU A 269 -11.29 -12.36 21.88
N SER A 270 -11.86 -12.62 20.70
CA SER A 270 -13.10 -13.40 20.57
C SER A 270 -12.94 -14.81 21.14
N LYS A 271 -11.79 -15.45 20.92
CA LYS A 271 -11.45 -16.74 21.50
C LYS A 271 -11.34 -16.68 23.03
N ALA A 272 -10.68 -15.67 23.57
CA ALA A 272 -10.54 -15.50 25.03
C ALA A 272 -11.88 -15.25 25.72
N VAL A 273 -12.74 -14.46 25.09
CA VAL A 273 -14.10 -14.13 25.58
C VAL A 273 -15.11 -15.28 25.37
N GLY A 274 -14.75 -16.33 24.59
CA GLY A 274 -15.64 -17.45 24.30
C GLY A 274 -16.75 -17.11 23.29
N THR A 275 -16.50 -16.23 22.34
CA THR A 275 -17.45 -15.83 21.29
C THR A 275 -16.77 -15.86 19.91
N ASN A 276 -17.48 -15.47 18.85
CA ASN A 276 -16.88 -15.33 17.53
C ASN A 276 -16.67 -13.86 17.14
N ARG A 277 -15.83 -13.62 16.11
CA ARG A 277 -15.50 -12.28 15.63
C ARG A 277 -16.72 -11.47 15.19
N THR A 278 -17.68 -12.12 14.56
CA THR A 278 -18.89 -11.45 14.03
C THR A 278 -19.73 -10.86 15.16
N TYR A 279 -19.97 -11.62 16.22
CA TYR A 279 -20.72 -11.14 17.40
C TYR A 279 -19.96 -10.04 18.13
N LEU A 280 -18.65 -10.20 18.32
CA LEU A 280 -17.83 -9.22 19.02
C LEU A 280 -17.70 -7.92 18.21
N SER A 281 -17.54 -8.00 16.88
CA SER A 281 -17.56 -6.84 16.00
C SER A 281 -18.93 -6.13 16.00
N ALA A 282 -20.04 -6.89 15.97
CA ALA A 282 -21.38 -6.33 16.07
C ALA A 282 -21.61 -5.62 17.41
N TYR A 283 -21.11 -6.18 18.51
CA TYR A 283 -21.17 -5.56 19.84
C TYR A 283 -20.46 -4.20 19.83
N PHE A 284 -19.21 -4.13 19.36
CA PHE A 284 -18.48 -2.84 19.27
C PHE A 284 -19.21 -1.83 18.38
N ALA A 285 -19.75 -2.25 17.24
CA ALA A 285 -20.53 -1.40 16.36
C ALA A 285 -21.79 -0.85 17.05
N GLN A 286 -22.52 -1.66 17.84
CA GLN A 286 -23.67 -1.22 18.64
C GLN A 286 -23.27 -0.19 19.71
N GLN A 287 -22.06 -0.32 20.29
CA GLN A 287 -21.51 0.64 21.24
C GLN A 287 -20.95 1.92 20.55
N GLY A 288 -21.10 2.06 19.23
CA GLY A 288 -20.57 3.21 18.46
C GLY A 288 -19.03 3.27 18.42
N THR A 289 -18.35 2.15 18.66
CA THR A 289 -16.88 2.08 18.72
C THR A 289 -16.33 0.99 17.79
N THR A 290 -15.02 0.94 17.65
CA THR A 290 -14.31 -0.13 16.94
C THR A 290 -13.47 -0.93 17.94
N TYR A 291 -13.09 -2.15 17.57
CA TYR A 291 -12.16 -2.96 18.36
C TYR A 291 -10.85 -2.20 18.66
N ASN A 292 -10.27 -1.54 17.65
CA ASN A 292 -9.06 -0.73 17.80
C ASN A 292 -9.25 0.39 18.83
N ALA A 293 -10.35 1.13 18.73
CA ALA A 293 -10.65 2.24 19.66
C ALA A 293 -10.86 1.73 21.09
N TYR A 294 -11.55 0.60 21.27
CA TYR A 294 -11.78 0.00 22.59
C TYR A 294 -10.47 -0.43 23.26
N ILE A 295 -9.62 -1.20 22.58
CA ILE A 295 -8.34 -1.64 23.15
C ILE A 295 -7.41 -0.45 23.42
N ASN A 296 -7.30 0.51 22.50
CA ASN A 296 -6.44 1.67 22.70
C ASN A 296 -6.91 2.57 23.84
N ARG A 297 -8.24 2.67 24.08
CA ARG A 297 -8.78 3.35 25.25
C ARG A 297 -8.27 2.71 26.53
N LEU A 298 -8.40 1.40 26.69
CA LEU A 298 -7.95 0.67 27.87
C LEU A 298 -6.42 0.84 28.11
N ARG A 299 -5.63 0.79 27.04
CA ARG A 299 -4.17 1.01 27.10
C ARG A 299 -3.82 2.43 27.54
N ILE A 300 -4.55 3.45 27.06
CA ILE A 300 -4.33 4.84 27.44
C ILE A 300 -4.73 5.08 28.89
N GLU A 301 -5.86 4.54 29.33
CA GLU A 301 -6.28 4.60 30.75
C GLU A 301 -5.24 3.92 31.66
N HIS A 302 -4.66 2.81 31.21
CA HIS A 302 -3.56 2.14 31.94
C HIS A 302 -2.30 3.00 31.98
N PHE A 303 -1.92 3.64 30.86
CA PHE A 303 -0.81 4.59 30.80
C PHE A 303 -0.97 5.74 31.82
N GLU A 304 -2.17 6.33 31.90
CA GLU A 304 -2.46 7.40 32.83
C GLU A 304 -2.25 6.95 34.31
N ASN A 305 -2.73 5.74 34.61
CA ASN A 305 -2.57 5.15 35.94
C ASN A 305 -1.09 4.89 36.26
N LEU A 306 -0.30 4.36 35.35
CA LEU A 306 1.13 4.14 35.56
C LEU A 306 1.89 5.46 35.68
N TYR A 307 1.58 6.45 34.86
CA TYR A 307 2.20 7.78 34.93
C TYR A 307 1.91 8.46 36.25
N ASN A 308 0.66 8.49 36.73
CA ASN A 308 0.27 9.08 37.97
C ASN A 308 0.96 8.40 39.18
N LYS A 309 1.11 7.06 39.13
CA LYS A 309 1.87 6.30 40.14
C LYS A 309 3.36 6.69 40.15
N ALA A 310 3.97 6.80 38.96
CA ALA A 310 5.37 7.18 38.82
C ALA A 310 5.64 8.60 39.34
N VAL A 311 4.77 9.56 39.05
CA VAL A 311 4.84 10.93 39.54
C VAL A 311 4.73 10.94 41.08
N ALA A 312 3.76 10.21 41.66
CA ALA A 312 3.58 10.11 43.13
C ALA A 312 4.81 9.49 43.81
N GLN A 313 5.54 8.62 43.16
CA GLN A 313 6.75 7.95 43.65
C GLN A 313 8.05 8.72 43.33
N SER A 314 7.96 9.90 42.70
CA SER A 314 9.10 10.67 42.19
C SER A 314 10.07 9.84 41.30
N SER A 315 9.52 8.85 40.61
CA SER A 315 10.28 7.97 39.74
C SER A 315 10.41 8.59 38.33
N SER A 316 11.63 8.61 37.80
CA SER A 316 11.86 9.10 36.45
C SER A 316 11.52 7.99 35.43
N VAL A 317 10.40 8.13 34.75
CA VAL A 317 9.98 7.21 33.68
C VAL A 317 9.78 7.96 32.37
N THR A 318 10.14 7.34 31.25
CA THR A 318 9.93 7.92 29.94
C THR A 318 8.54 7.55 29.41
N ALA A 319 7.91 8.47 28.69
CA ALA A 319 6.62 8.17 28.02
C ALA A 319 6.72 7.00 27.03
N GLN A 320 7.89 6.80 26.42
CA GLN A 320 8.14 5.70 25.51
C GLN A 320 8.12 4.34 26.22
N GLN A 321 8.76 4.24 27.38
CA GLN A 321 8.77 3.02 28.18
C GLN A 321 7.36 2.67 28.67
N LEU A 322 6.65 3.66 29.26
CA LEU A 322 5.28 3.45 29.71
C LEU A 322 4.34 3.05 28.56
N ALA A 323 4.50 3.64 27.37
CA ALA A 323 3.69 3.26 26.21
C ALA A 323 3.92 1.79 25.83
N HIS A 324 5.17 1.32 25.85
CA HIS A 324 5.50 -0.08 25.61
C HIS A 324 4.86 -1.00 26.67
N ASP A 325 4.98 -0.65 27.95
CA ASP A 325 4.40 -1.43 29.06
C ASP A 325 2.86 -1.48 29.00
N CYS A 326 2.24 -0.47 28.36
CA CYS A 326 0.80 -0.44 28.09
C CYS A 326 0.38 -1.21 26.82
N GLY A 327 1.27 -1.97 26.19
CA GLY A 327 0.97 -2.84 25.06
C GLY A 327 1.06 -2.17 23.69
N PHE A 328 1.59 -0.95 23.57
CA PHE A 328 1.89 -0.34 22.27
C PHE A 328 3.25 -0.82 21.74
N LYS A 329 3.31 -1.21 20.47
CA LYS A 329 4.57 -1.61 19.84
C LYS A 329 5.52 -0.45 19.58
N SER A 330 4.97 0.72 19.23
CA SER A 330 5.75 1.91 18.95
C SER A 330 5.17 3.14 19.63
N TYR A 331 6.06 4.09 19.93
CA TYR A 331 5.66 5.37 20.49
C TYR A 331 4.82 6.20 19.52
N SER A 332 5.04 6.08 18.22
CA SER A 332 4.25 6.78 17.19
C SER A 332 2.80 6.36 17.21
N THR A 333 2.52 5.05 17.28
CA THR A 333 1.16 4.50 17.39
C THR A 333 0.48 4.94 18.68
N PHE A 334 1.20 4.89 19.81
CA PHE A 334 0.72 5.40 21.09
C PHE A 334 0.36 6.88 21.03
N ALA A 335 1.29 7.72 20.55
CA ALA A 335 1.09 9.18 20.49
C ALA A 335 -0.12 9.56 19.61
N ALA A 336 -0.31 8.88 18.49
CA ALA A 336 -1.47 9.08 17.63
C ALA A 336 -2.78 8.65 18.32
N ALA A 337 -2.81 7.48 18.95
CA ALA A 337 -3.97 7.01 19.71
C ALA A 337 -4.30 7.93 20.88
N PHE A 338 -3.26 8.36 21.64
CA PHE A 338 -3.40 9.27 22.76
C PHE A 338 -3.99 10.62 22.35
N LYS A 339 -3.46 11.23 21.27
CA LYS A 339 -3.98 12.47 20.72
C LYS A 339 -5.43 12.35 20.27
N ASN A 340 -5.77 11.25 19.61
CA ASN A 340 -7.15 10.99 19.16
C ASN A 340 -8.13 10.83 20.33
N PHE A 341 -7.69 10.22 21.44
CA PHE A 341 -8.52 9.98 22.62
C PHE A 341 -8.60 11.18 23.56
N LYS A 342 -7.47 11.87 23.82
CA LYS A 342 -7.37 12.99 24.77
C LYS A 342 -7.48 14.38 24.13
N GLY A 343 -7.37 14.51 22.81
CA GLY A 343 -7.34 15.79 22.10
C GLY A 343 -6.02 16.57 22.25
N LEU A 344 -5.08 16.08 23.07
CA LEU A 344 -3.80 16.72 23.39
C LEU A 344 -2.63 15.80 23.05
N THR A 345 -1.46 16.37 22.77
CA THR A 345 -0.23 15.57 22.66
C THR A 345 0.18 15.03 24.02
N VAL A 346 0.88 13.87 24.04
CA VAL A 346 1.40 13.25 25.25
C VAL A 346 2.24 14.25 26.08
N THR A 347 3.14 14.98 25.41
CA THR A 347 4.00 15.98 26.06
C THR A 347 3.19 17.13 26.67
N ALA A 348 2.16 17.63 26.00
CA ALA A 348 1.30 18.68 26.53
C ALA A 348 0.52 18.19 27.75
N TRP A 349 0.00 16.95 27.68
CA TRP A 349 -0.74 16.35 28.78
C TRP A 349 0.16 16.10 30.02
N MET A 350 1.37 15.57 29.81
CA MET A 350 2.33 15.34 30.91
C MET A 350 2.76 16.65 31.60
N LYS A 351 2.90 17.75 30.85
CA LYS A 351 3.24 19.07 31.41
C LYS A 351 2.10 19.72 32.22
N SER A 352 0.87 19.31 32.00
CA SER A 352 -0.32 19.83 32.68
C SER A 352 -0.63 19.10 34.00
N ARG A 353 0.14 18.06 34.32
CA ARG A 353 0.02 17.24 35.54
C ARG A 353 1.17 17.47 36.49
#